data_7e695746c6f00681da7f2aa1dac27c9e
#
_entry.id   7e695746c6f00681da7f2aa1dac27c9e
#
_cell.length_a   1.000
_cell.length_b   1.000
_cell.length_c   1.000
_cell.angle_alpha   90.00
_cell.angle_beta   90.00
_cell.angle_gamma   90.00
#
_symmetry.space_group_name_H-M   'P 1'
#
loop_
_entity.id
_entity.type
_entity.pdbx_description
1 polymer ?
#
loop_
_entity_poly.entity_id
_entity_poly.type
_entity_poly.pdbx_seq_one_letter_code
_entity_poly.pdbx_strand_id
1 'polypeptide(L)'
;MPEDCKGFSETQLLKAEKRLLITLPEEFRAYYLELGATKSVNQSYNSLATPQQLYFAGDYLCFCEENQGVVMWAIRKEDLNNPNPPVWGDYGSETDPDWVLETQTLSDFWLYMAIYNGVMGGLPYNANAMGGLDMEGFEVPTEAVAHIEKQYTELEVI
;
A
#
# COMPACT_ATOMS: atom_id res chain seq x y z
N MET A 1 -18.25 10.51 -0.23
CA MET A 1 -17.25 9.43 -0.16
C MET A 1 -17.75 8.30 -1.04
N PRO A 2 -16.89 7.58 -1.77
CA PRO A 2 -17.33 6.42 -2.53
C PRO A 2 -18.05 5.45 -1.58
N GLU A 3 -19.12 4.81 -2.04
CA GLU A 3 -19.96 3.92 -1.21
C GLU A 3 -19.25 2.68 -0.63
N ASP A 4 -17.97 2.45 -0.99
CA ASP A 4 -17.20 1.26 -0.63
C ASP A 4 -16.07 1.48 0.37
N CYS A 5 -15.90 2.68 0.93
CA CYS A 5 -14.90 2.91 1.98
C CYS A 5 -15.27 2.15 3.25
N LYS A 6 -14.43 1.17 3.63
CA LYS A 6 -14.64 0.30 4.80
C LYS A 6 -13.36 0.13 5.58
N GLY A 7 -13.46 0.31 6.90
CA GLY A 7 -12.39 -0.03 7.82
C GLY A 7 -12.63 -1.36 8.54
N PHE A 8 -11.61 -1.81 9.24
CA PHE A 8 -11.73 -2.86 10.24
C PHE A 8 -12.30 -2.30 11.55
N SER A 9 -12.84 -3.14 12.39
CA SER A 9 -13.35 -2.70 13.71
C SER A 9 -12.22 -2.55 14.72
N GLU A 10 -12.39 -1.66 15.68
CA GLU A 10 -11.51 -1.49 16.85
C GLU A 10 -11.22 -2.84 17.54
N THR A 11 -12.24 -3.68 17.69
CA THR A 11 -12.11 -5.01 18.30
C THR A 11 -11.15 -5.94 17.52
N GLN A 12 -11.09 -5.82 16.19
CA GLN A 12 -10.17 -6.62 15.37
C GLN A 12 -8.72 -6.17 15.58
N LEU A 13 -8.50 -4.85 15.65
CA LEU A 13 -7.18 -4.29 15.92
C LEU A 13 -6.69 -4.64 17.32
N LEU A 14 -7.51 -4.48 18.36
CA LEU A 14 -7.17 -4.86 19.72
C LEU A 14 -6.83 -6.35 19.86
N LYS A 15 -7.52 -7.23 19.12
CA LYS A 15 -7.19 -8.66 19.09
C LYS A 15 -5.82 -8.92 18.45
N ALA A 16 -5.48 -8.20 17.38
CA ALA A 16 -4.17 -8.31 16.73
C ALA A 16 -3.05 -7.81 17.65
N GLU A 17 -3.23 -6.65 18.27
CA GLU A 17 -2.29 -6.07 19.25
C GLU A 17 -2.04 -7.03 20.42
N LYS A 18 -3.11 -7.59 20.97
CA LYS A 18 -3.00 -8.57 22.07
C LYS A 18 -2.26 -9.84 21.64
N ARG A 19 -2.52 -10.35 20.42
CA ARG A 19 -1.87 -11.55 19.87
C ARG A 19 -0.39 -11.32 19.62
N LEU A 20 -0.03 -10.13 19.12
CA LEU A 20 1.33 -9.78 18.76
C LEU A 20 2.12 -9.16 19.93
N LEU A 21 1.46 -8.87 21.06
CA LEU A 21 2.04 -8.22 22.25
C LEU A 21 2.65 -6.84 21.93
N ILE A 22 1.96 -6.05 21.11
CA ILE A 22 2.35 -4.70 20.70
C ILE A 22 1.19 -3.72 20.79
N THR A 23 1.51 -2.44 20.65
CA THR A 23 0.56 -1.39 20.28
C THR A 23 0.88 -0.97 18.85
N LEU A 24 -0.15 -0.92 17.98
CA LEU A 24 0.01 -0.46 16.61
C LEU A 24 0.22 1.05 16.59
N PRO A 25 1.07 1.60 15.69
CA PRO A 25 1.24 3.03 15.50
C PRO A 25 -0.08 3.76 15.23
N GLU A 26 -0.16 5.04 15.61
CA GLU A 26 -1.37 5.85 15.46
C GLU A 26 -1.85 5.91 14.01
N GLU A 27 -0.95 6.20 13.07
CA GLU A 27 -1.25 6.28 11.64
C GLU A 27 -1.71 4.92 11.08
N PHE A 28 -1.11 3.82 11.55
CA PHE A 28 -1.51 2.47 11.17
C PHE A 28 -2.95 2.18 11.59
N ARG A 29 -3.29 2.50 12.85
CA ARG A 29 -4.64 2.31 13.38
C ARG A 29 -5.66 3.15 12.65
N ALA A 30 -5.35 4.43 12.41
CA ALA A 30 -6.23 5.37 11.70
C ALA A 30 -6.58 4.83 10.30
N TYR A 31 -5.58 4.43 9.52
CA TYR A 31 -5.80 3.88 8.18
C TYR A 31 -6.64 2.59 8.21
N TYR A 32 -6.30 1.66 9.12
CA TYR A 32 -7.03 0.39 9.22
C TYR A 32 -8.47 0.55 9.65
N LEU A 33 -8.76 1.50 10.54
CA LEU A 33 -10.12 1.79 11.01
C LEU A 33 -10.99 2.45 9.93
N GLU A 34 -10.39 3.24 9.05
CA GLU A 34 -11.15 4.00 8.05
C GLU A 34 -11.21 3.30 6.68
N LEU A 35 -10.09 2.76 6.20
CA LEU A 35 -9.93 2.29 4.83
C LEU A 35 -9.42 0.85 4.72
N GLY A 36 -8.91 0.25 5.79
CA GLY A 36 -8.18 -1.01 5.74
C GLY A 36 -8.93 -2.18 5.08
N ALA A 37 -10.27 -2.20 5.14
CA ALA A 37 -11.10 -3.23 4.51
C ALA A 37 -11.63 -2.84 3.10
N THR A 38 -11.21 -1.69 2.56
CA THR A 38 -11.59 -1.23 1.22
C THR A 38 -10.78 -1.96 0.16
N LYS A 39 -11.44 -2.86 -0.57
CA LYS A 39 -10.75 -3.77 -1.51
C LYS A 39 -10.09 -3.05 -2.69
N SER A 40 -10.75 -2.02 -3.23
CA SER A 40 -10.27 -1.29 -4.41
C SER A 40 -8.91 -0.60 -4.21
N VAL A 41 -8.56 -0.25 -2.97
CA VAL A 41 -7.28 0.39 -2.65
C VAL A 41 -6.30 -0.52 -1.92
N ASN A 42 -6.78 -1.67 -1.37
CA ASN A 42 -5.95 -2.53 -0.53
C ASN A 42 -5.77 -3.96 -1.03
N GLN A 43 -6.49 -4.38 -2.08
CA GLN A 43 -6.46 -5.76 -2.58
C GLN A 43 -6.64 -5.84 -4.10
N SER A 44 -6.53 -4.74 -4.82
CA SER A 44 -6.73 -4.72 -6.28
C SER A 44 -5.48 -5.17 -7.05
N TYR A 45 -4.31 -4.98 -6.46
CA TYR A 45 -3.02 -5.42 -6.97
C TYR A 45 -2.16 -5.91 -5.80
N ASN A 46 -1.57 -5.02 -5.01
CA ASN A 46 -0.88 -5.40 -3.78
C ASN A 46 -1.89 -5.66 -2.66
N SER A 47 -1.54 -6.55 -1.73
CA SER A 47 -2.46 -7.04 -0.72
C SER A 47 -2.11 -6.55 0.67
N LEU A 48 -2.97 -5.69 1.24
CA LEU A 48 -2.90 -5.30 2.64
C LEU A 48 -3.36 -6.48 3.52
N ALA A 49 -2.57 -6.83 4.51
CA ALA A 49 -2.91 -7.86 5.48
C ALA A 49 -4.11 -7.43 6.35
N THR A 50 -5.05 -8.31 6.59
CA THR A 50 -6.08 -8.10 7.62
C THR A 50 -5.44 -8.10 9.02
N PRO A 51 -6.09 -7.53 10.07
CA PRO A 51 -5.55 -7.58 11.43
C PRO A 51 -5.16 -8.99 11.91
N GLN A 52 -5.86 -10.03 11.43
CA GLN A 52 -5.56 -11.43 11.77
C GLN A 52 -4.32 -11.96 11.07
N GLN A 53 -3.97 -11.41 9.91
CA GLN A 53 -2.85 -11.84 9.08
C GLN A 53 -1.53 -11.13 9.42
N LEU A 54 -1.58 -10.04 10.20
CA LEU A 54 -0.35 -9.37 10.67
C LEU A 54 0.56 -10.36 11.39
N TYR A 55 1.85 -10.35 11.08
CA TYR A 55 2.84 -11.22 11.71
C TYR A 55 4.23 -10.60 11.74
N PHE A 56 5.11 -11.15 12.55
CA PHE A 56 6.52 -10.75 12.58
C PHE A 56 7.38 -11.70 11.76
N ALA A 57 8.19 -11.15 10.84
CA ALA A 57 9.35 -11.78 10.26
C ALA A 57 10.60 -11.21 10.95
N GLY A 58 11.17 -11.95 11.90
CA GLY A 58 12.21 -11.42 12.78
C GLY A 58 11.72 -10.19 13.57
N ASP A 59 12.37 -9.05 13.37
CA ASP A 59 12.01 -7.78 14.01
C ASP A 59 11.15 -6.87 13.12
N TYR A 60 10.51 -7.40 12.08
CA TYR A 60 9.69 -6.65 11.13
C TYR A 60 8.22 -7.07 11.22
N LEU A 61 7.33 -6.14 11.52
CA LEU A 61 5.87 -6.34 11.48
C LEU A 61 5.40 -6.25 10.03
N CYS A 62 5.16 -7.40 9.39
CA CYS A 62 4.71 -7.52 8.02
C CYS A 62 3.22 -7.21 7.90
N PHE A 63 2.86 -6.32 6.96
CA PHE A 63 1.48 -5.86 6.82
C PHE A 63 1.00 -5.69 5.37
N CYS A 64 1.89 -5.70 4.36
CA CYS A 64 1.49 -5.58 2.96
C CYS A 64 2.41 -6.44 2.08
N GLU A 65 1.84 -7.13 1.11
CA GLU A 65 2.55 -8.02 0.19
C GLU A 65 2.31 -7.59 -1.25
N GLU A 66 3.37 -7.60 -2.06
CA GLU A 66 3.30 -7.37 -3.50
C GLU A 66 2.55 -8.54 -4.18
N ASN A 67 1.88 -8.28 -5.30
CA ASN A 67 0.96 -9.22 -5.94
C ASN A 67 1.60 -10.54 -6.40
N GLN A 68 2.89 -10.54 -6.69
CA GLN A 68 3.67 -11.73 -7.08
C GLN A 68 4.45 -12.33 -5.91
N GLY A 69 4.34 -11.71 -4.72
CA GLY A 69 5.03 -12.16 -3.52
C GLY A 69 6.54 -11.90 -3.54
N VAL A 70 7.00 -10.95 -4.36
CA VAL A 70 8.43 -10.61 -4.47
C VAL A 70 8.88 -9.50 -3.53
N VAL A 71 7.93 -8.76 -2.94
CA VAL A 71 8.22 -7.75 -1.92
C VAL A 71 7.24 -7.90 -0.75
N MET A 72 7.77 -7.84 0.46
CA MET A 72 7.00 -7.77 1.69
C MET A 72 7.28 -6.44 2.39
N TRP A 73 6.23 -5.64 2.66
CA TRP A 73 6.39 -4.38 3.37
C TRP A 73 6.06 -4.50 4.86
N ALA A 74 6.90 -3.86 5.67
CA ALA A 74 6.86 -4.01 7.12
C ALA A 74 7.30 -2.74 7.86
N ILE A 75 7.00 -2.70 9.16
CA ILE A 75 7.49 -1.72 10.12
C ILE A 75 8.47 -2.42 11.05
N ARG A 76 9.63 -1.80 11.33
CA ARG A 76 10.55 -2.32 12.34
C ARG A 76 9.93 -2.28 13.73
N LYS A 77 10.19 -3.29 14.50
CA LYS A 77 9.72 -3.39 15.89
C LYS A 77 10.15 -2.22 16.76
N GLU A 78 11.35 -1.70 16.56
CA GLU A 78 11.89 -0.52 17.26
C GLU A 78 11.13 0.76 16.94
N ASP A 79 10.50 0.85 15.75
CA ASP A 79 9.78 2.02 15.27
C ASP A 79 8.28 2.00 15.65
N LEU A 80 7.77 0.94 16.27
CA LEU A 80 6.34 0.82 16.60
C LEU A 80 5.82 1.89 17.57
N ASN A 81 6.70 2.52 18.35
CA ASN A 81 6.33 3.64 19.23
C ASN A 81 6.28 4.99 18.50
N ASN A 82 6.76 5.05 17.24
CA ASN A 82 6.60 6.24 16.42
C ASN A 82 5.16 6.29 15.92
N PRO A 83 4.41 7.41 16.08
CA PRO A 83 3.04 7.51 15.60
C PRO A 83 2.91 7.35 14.08
N ASN A 84 3.95 7.72 13.31
CA ASN A 84 4.00 7.62 11.85
C ASN A 84 5.37 7.06 11.41
N PRO A 85 5.61 5.74 11.57
CA PRO A 85 6.93 5.13 11.39
C PRO A 85 7.33 5.01 9.92
N PRO A 86 8.64 4.83 9.65
CA PRO A 86 9.11 4.44 8.32
C PRO A 86 8.64 3.04 7.95
N VAL A 87 8.54 2.80 6.64
CA VAL A 87 8.21 1.51 6.04
C VAL A 87 9.43 0.92 5.34
N TRP A 88 9.61 -0.37 5.49
CA TRP A 88 10.69 -1.15 4.91
C TRP A 88 10.14 -2.20 3.97
N GLY A 89 10.79 -2.38 2.81
CA GLY A 89 10.50 -3.44 1.86
C GLY A 89 11.58 -4.52 1.90
N ASP A 90 11.18 -5.79 1.99
CA ASP A 90 12.07 -6.93 1.82
C ASP A 90 12.08 -7.34 0.35
N TYR A 91 13.23 -7.19 -0.29
CA TYR A 91 13.50 -7.55 -1.69
C TYR A 91 14.35 -8.81 -1.81
N GLY A 92 14.62 -9.44 -0.69
CA GLY A 92 15.44 -10.65 -0.62
C GLY A 92 14.66 -11.94 -0.86
N SER A 93 15.17 -13.01 -0.30
CA SER A 93 14.51 -14.31 -0.30
C SER A 93 14.09 -14.70 1.12
N GLU A 94 13.26 -15.71 1.24
CA GLU A 94 12.82 -16.24 2.54
C GLU A 94 13.99 -16.60 3.48
N THR A 95 15.15 -17.00 2.92
CA THR A 95 16.34 -17.39 3.69
C THR A 95 17.40 -16.31 3.78
N ASP A 96 17.29 -15.23 2.98
CA ASP A 96 18.24 -14.13 2.94
C ASP A 96 17.48 -12.82 2.68
N PRO A 97 16.83 -12.26 3.70
CA PRO A 97 16.03 -11.05 3.57
C PRO A 97 16.92 -9.82 3.30
N ASP A 98 16.47 -8.95 2.38
CA ASP A 98 17.11 -7.68 2.00
C ASP A 98 16.17 -6.50 2.29
N TRP A 99 16.21 -5.99 3.52
CA TRP A 99 15.35 -4.92 3.98
C TRP A 99 15.89 -3.55 3.56
N VAL A 100 15.16 -2.88 2.69
CA VAL A 100 15.45 -1.54 2.19
C VAL A 100 14.39 -0.55 2.69
N LEU A 101 14.82 0.69 3.01
CA LEU A 101 13.89 1.74 3.38
C LEU A 101 13.02 2.12 2.18
N GLU A 102 11.72 1.90 2.27
CA GLU A 102 10.74 2.19 1.21
C GLU A 102 10.23 3.63 1.30
N THR A 103 9.69 4.02 2.47
CA THR A 103 9.22 5.38 2.74
C THR A 103 9.64 5.86 4.12
N GLN A 104 9.81 7.17 4.27
CA GLN A 104 10.17 7.78 5.56
C GLN A 104 9.00 7.79 6.56
N THR A 105 7.78 7.73 6.05
CA THR A 105 6.56 7.72 6.86
C THR A 105 5.56 6.69 6.33
N LEU A 106 4.74 6.18 7.23
CA LEU A 106 3.64 5.27 6.88
C LEU A 106 2.55 5.99 6.08
N SER A 107 2.32 7.29 6.32
CA SER A 107 1.38 8.11 5.54
C SER A 107 1.76 8.18 4.07
N ASP A 108 3.06 8.36 3.76
CA ASP A 108 3.56 8.36 2.38
C ASP A 108 3.36 6.98 1.74
N PHE A 109 3.60 5.91 2.49
CA PHE A 109 3.36 4.55 2.03
C PHE A 109 1.88 4.31 1.69
N TRP A 110 0.94 4.74 2.54
CA TRP A 110 -0.49 4.61 2.27
C TRP A 110 -0.90 5.33 1.00
N LEU A 111 -0.41 6.57 0.81
CA LEU A 111 -0.70 7.35 -0.39
C LEU A 111 -0.15 6.65 -1.64
N TYR A 112 1.13 6.24 -1.60
CA TYR A 112 1.76 5.49 -2.69
C TYR A 112 0.98 4.22 -3.03
N MET A 113 0.64 3.42 -2.03
CA MET A 113 -0.06 2.15 -2.21
C MET A 113 -1.48 2.33 -2.74
N ALA A 114 -2.21 3.35 -2.27
CA ALA A 114 -3.55 3.66 -2.76
C ALA A 114 -3.53 4.08 -4.24
N ILE A 115 -2.56 4.91 -4.64
CA ILE A 115 -2.39 5.30 -6.05
C ILE A 115 -2.02 4.07 -6.89
N TYR A 116 -1.04 3.28 -6.43
CA TYR A 116 -0.56 2.12 -7.17
C TYR A 116 -1.66 1.08 -7.37
N ASN A 117 -2.35 0.68 -6.31
CA ASN A 117 -3.48 -0.25 -6.39
C ASN A 117 -4.63 0.32 -7.23
N GLY A 118 -4.91 1.61 -7.12
CA GLY A 118 -5.93 2.28 -7.93
C GLY A 118 -5.62 2.19 -9.43
N VAL A 119 -4.39 2.53 -9.81
CA VAL A 119 -3.95 2.50 -11.21
C VAL A 119 -3.86 1.07 -11.75
N MET A 120 -3.46 0.10 -10.93
CA MET A 120 -3.25 -1.29 -11.36
C MET A 120 -4.51 -2.16 -11.39
N GLY A 121 -5.67 -1.64 -11.03
CA GLY A 121 -6.93 -2.38 -11.14
C GLY A 121 -8.04 -2.00 -10.17
N GLY A 122 -7.78 -1.10 -9.22
CA GLY A 122 -8.76 -0.67 -8.22
C GLY A 122 -9.81 0.31 -8.73
N LEU A 123 -9.52 1.01 -9.82
CA LEU A 123 -10.42 1.97 -10.44
C LEU A 123 -11.02 1.41 -11.75
N PRO A 124 -12.29 1.74 -12.06
CA PRO A 124 -12.95 1.27 -13.29
C PRO A 124 -12.30 1.80 -14.58
N TYR A 125 -11.58 2.92 -14.46
CA TYR A 125 -10.78 3.50 -15.55
C TYR A 125 -9.37 3.75 -14.98
N ASN A 126 -8.39 3.05 -15.53
CA ASN A 126 -6.98 3.24 -15.18
C ASN A 126 -6.15 3.30 -16.47
N ALA A 127 -5.07 4.10 -16.44
CA ALA A 127 -4.07 4.14 -17.48
C ALA A 127 -2.69 4.05 -16.79
N ASN A 128 -1.88 3.11 -17.24
CA ASN A 128 -0.54 2.89 -16.75
C ASN A 128 0.43 3.11 -17.93
N ALA A 129 1.29 4.12 -17.83
CA ALA A 129 2.37 4.35 -18.76
C ALA A 129 3.67 3.79 -18.18
N MET A 130 4.02 2.58 -18.54
CA MET A 130 5.33 1.98 -18.25
C MET A 130 6.38 2.61 -19.17
N GLY A 131 6.94 3.75 -18.78
CA GLY A 131 8.03 4.38 -19.51
C GLY A 131 9.27 3.49 -19.50
N GLY A 132 9.73 3.08 -20.71
CA GLY A 132 11.02 2.42 -20.89
C GLY A 132 11.01 0.94 -21.28
N LEU A 133 9.87 0.30 -21.40
CA LEU A 133 9.78 -0.96 -22.12
C LEU A 133 9.48 -0.65 -23.59
N ASP A 134 10.47 -0.87 -24.46
CA ASP A 134 10.29 -0.96 -25.91
C ASP A 134 9.33 -2.13 -26.20
N MET A 135 8.05 -1.88 -26.02
CA MET A 135 6.99 -2.74 -26.52
C MET A 135 6.76 -2.31 -27.97
N GLU A 136 7.53 -2.84 -28.92
CA GLU A 136 7.26 -2.70 -30.33
C GLU A 136 5.78 -3.05 -30.60
N GLY A 137 4.97 -2.04 -30.94
CA GLY A 137 3.59 -2.20 -31.35
C GLY A 137 2.51 -1.75 -30.37
N PHE A 138 2.83 -1.17 -29.23
CA PHE A 138 1.82 -0.57 -28.36
C PHE A 138 1.75 0.95 -28.57
N GLU A 139 0.90 1.38 -29.49
CA GLU A 139 0.54 2.79 -29.61
C GLU A 139 -0.61 3.07 -28.60
N VAL A 140 -0.33 3.91 -27.60
CA VAL A 140 -1.40 4.47 -26.77
C VAL A 140 -2.29 5.32 -27.69
N PRO A 141 -3.61 5.08 -27.76
CA PRO A 141 -4.47 5.87 -28.61
C PRO A 141 -4.35 7.36 -28.28
N THR A 142 -4.03 8.19 -29.27
CA THR A 142 -3.82 9.65 -29.10
C THR A 142 -5.01 10.33 -28.40
N GLU A 143 -6.22 9.78 -28.58
CA GLU A 143 -7.44 10.24 -27.92
C GLU A 143 -7.43 9.98 -26.40
N ALA A 144 -6.84 8.87 -25.94
CA ALA A 144 -6.70 8.55 -24.51
C ALA A 144 -5.70 9.49 -23.85
N VAL A 145 -4.57 9.78 -24.51
CA VAL A 145 -3.57 10.75 -24.04
C VAL A 145 -4.19 12.15 -23.91
N ALA A 146 -4.89 12.60 -24.98
CA ALA A 146 -5.54 13.91 -24.98
C ALA A 146 -6.64 14.03 -23.91
N HIS A 147 -7.34 12.94 -23.62
CA HIS A 147 -8.36 12.90 -22.56
C HIS A 147 -7.73 13.03 -21.17
N ILE A 148 -6.64 12.33 -20.92
CA ILE A 148 -5.88 12.40 -19.67
C ILE A 148 -5.28 13.78 -19.50
N GLU A 149 -4.59 14.30 -20.51
CA GLU A 149 -4.00 15.64 -20.47
C GLU A 149 -5.04 16.73 -20.18
N LYS A 150 -6.23 16.65 -20.79
CA LYS A 150 -7.32 17.60 -20.54
C LYS A 150 -7.87 17.54 -19.12
N GLN A 151 -7.89 16.36 -18.48
CA GLN A 151 -8.39 16.20 -17.11
C GLN A 151 -7.34 16.57 -16.04
N TYR A 152 -6.05 16.45 -16.37
CA TYR A 152 -4.96 16.66 -15.39
C TYR A 152 -4.19 17.98 -15.59
N THR A 153 -4.46 18.75 -16.66
CA THR A 153 -3.89 20.09 -16.83
C THR A 153 -4.41 21.11 -15.80
N GLU A 154 -5.45 20.76 -15.01
CA GLU A 154 -5.97 21.59 -13.93
C GLU A 154 -5.35 21.32 -12.56
N LEU A 155 -4.46 20.33 -12.45
CA LEU A 155 -3.68 20.06 -11.24
C LEU A 155 -2.28 20.67 -11.38
N GLU A 156 -2.21 22.00 -11.48
CA GLU A 156 -0.97 22.69 -11.15
C GLU A 156 -0.70 22.49 -9.65
N VAL A 157 0.31 21.69 -9.37
CA VAL A 157 0.82 21.49 -8.01
C VAL A 157 1.35 22.84 -7.53
N ILE A 158 0.66 23.42 -6.53
CA ILE A 158 1.12 24.58 -5.79
C ILE A 158 2.25 24.16 -4.85
#